data_da6932d479be3551124d8b1111c6e38a
#
_entry.id   da6932d479be3551124d8b1111c6e38a
#
_cell.length_a   1.000
_cell.length_b   1.000
_cell.length_c   1.000
_cell.angle_alpha   90.00
_cell.angle_beta   90.00
_cell.angle_gamma   90.00
#
_symmetry.space_group_name_H-M   'P 1'
#
loop_
_entity.id
_entity.type
_entity.pdbx_description
1 polymer ?
#
loop_
_entity_poly.entity_id
_entity_poly.type
_entity_poly.pdbx_seq_one_letter_code
_entity_poly.pdbx_strand_id
1 'polypeptide(L)'
;MPQAIEQLSTLANGCTIVSTCNRSELYVGIGDDVGSQHASQDEQSGGLISAKLQAIGEWLAEFKGVSFDEISPYLYTYEDSRALNHWLRVAAGLDSMILGEPQILGQIRQAVALSREYGGVDSDFGWLTQQVFAAARTVRRDTKVGQQAVTLGFATARLATQIFDDPSELTFLLVAAGEMNRLVAHNVAALGVKKIIICNRSPERAQALSDELSEMAQQAGRFLEIELAGLDRLGEVLPQADIVSSCSGSMQALIDTAMVKHALKIRRHQPMLLVDLAVPRDIDPLVGQFDNIYLYSVDDLQHVIAGNIAERKQAAVEAELLVGQLVADIEAQMQGQVARTHIRDYRQMAEARTQVLLARAMAQIDQGDDAKAVLSEFSHTLSQALIHSPSRLIRQIAKTYDADTLDLVSHELIHSYRKPI
;
A
#
# COMPACT_ATOMS: atom_id res chain seq x y z
N MET A 1 -1.92 15.01 -5.99
CA MET A 1 -1.36 13.65 -6.19
C MET A 1 -0.59 13.49 -7.50
N PRO A 2 -1.12 13.75 -8.72
CA PRO A 2 -0.35 13.59 -9.97
C PRO A 2 1.01 14.27 -9.97
N GLN A 3 1.04 15.57 -9.70
CA GLN A 3 2.27 16.37 -9.61
C GLN A 3 3.30 15.79 -8.60
N ALA A 4 2.82 15.26 -7.47
CA ALA A 4 3.70 14.66 -6.48
C ALA A 4 4.36 13.37 -7.01
N ILE A 5 3.62 12.56 -7.77
CA ILE A 5 4.14 11.33 -8.37
C ILE A 5 5.17 11.67 -9.45
N GLU A 6 4.87 12.62 -10.33
CA GLU A 6 5.79 13.08 -11.37
C GLU A 6 7.12 13.59 -10.79
N GLN A 7 7.06 14.38 -9.72
CA GLN A 7 8.28 14.87 -9.05
C GLN A 7 9.03 13.72 -8.36
N LEU A 8 8.34 12.84 -7.62
CA LEU A 8 8.96 11.73 -6.91
C LEU A 8 9.62 10.74 -7.89
N SER A 9 9.03 10.54 -9.08
CA SER A 9 9.60 9.67 -10.12
C SER A 9 10.94 10.16 -10.68
N THR A 10 11.32 11.40 -10.43
CA THR A 10 12.67 11.91 -10.78
C THR A 10 13.72 11.52 -9.75
N LEU A 11 13.32 11.15 -8.54
CA LEU A 11 14.20 10.77 -7.43
C LEU A 11 14.33 9.25 -7.25
N ALA A 12 13.39 8.48 -7.81
CA ALA A 12 13.30 7.03 -7.65
C ALA A 12 12.96 6.33 -8.97
N ASN A 13 13.42 5.09 -9.15
CA ASN A 13 13.13 4.28 -10.33
C ASN A 13 11.67 3.83 -10.39
N GLY A 14 11.07 3.62 -9.21
CA GLY A 14 9.66 3.32 -9.05
C GLY A 14 9.11 3.96 -7.78
N CYS A 15 7.87 4.45 -7.81
CA CYS A 15 7.27 5.06 -6.62
C CYS A 15 5.75 4.93 -6.58
N THR A 16 5.19 4.92 -5.39
CA THR A 16 3.76 5.13 -5.15
C THR A 16 3.53 5.86 -3.84
N ILE A 17 2.45 6.63 -3.80
CA ILE A 17 2.05 7.44 -2.63
C ILE A 17 0.73 6.89 -2.12
N VAL A 18 0.74 6.33 -0.93
CA VAL A 18 -0.45 5.84 -0.22
C VAL A 18 -0.82 6.84 0.86
N SER A 19 -1.98 7.48 0.73
CA SER A 19 -2.49 8.41 1.73
C SER A 19 -3.89 7.99 2.15
N THR A 20 -4.07 7.76 3.44
CA THR A 20 -5.31 7.33 4.06
C THR A 20 -5.64 8.26 5.24
N CYS A 21 -6.72 8.00 5.97
CA CYS A 21 -7.05 8.76 7.17
C CYS A 21 -6.02 8.59 8.31
N ASN A 22 -5.23 7.50 8.29
CA ASN A 22 -4.31 7.14 9.38
C ASN A 22 -2.83 7.26 9.01
N ARG A 23 -2.47 7.29 7.72
CA ARG A 23 -1.07 7.29 7.27
C ARG A 23 -0.88 7.98 5.94
N SER A 24 0.31 8.52 5.74
CA SER A 24 0.83 8.91 4.43
C SER A 24 2.18 8.24 4.26
N GLU A 25 2.30 7.35 3.28
CA GLU A 25 3.51 6.56 3.03
C GLU A 25 3.94 6.68 1.58
N LEU A 26 5.24 6.76 1.40
CA LEU A 26 5.91 6.76 0.11
C LEU A 26 6.63 5.42 -0.03
N TYR A 27 6.26 4.62 -1.01
CA TYR A 27 6.99 3.41 -1.37
C TYR A 27 7.82 3.71 -2.60
N VAL A 28 9.12 3.51 -2.50
CA VAL A 28 10.07 3.88 -3.55
C VAL A 28 11.01 2.73 -3.87
N GLY A 29 11.26 2.50 -5.14
CA GLY A 29 12.30 1.60 -5.63
C GLY A 29 13.53 2.43 -5.97
N ILE A 30 14.65 2.15 -5.32
CA ILE A 30 15.94 2.79 -5.56
C ILE A 30 16.83 1.75 -6.24
N GLY A 31 17.07 1.90 -7.54
CA GLY A 31 18.02 1.08 -8.28
C GLY A 31 19.44 1.61 -8.15
N ASP A 32 20.43 0.73 -8.27
CA ASP A 32 21.80 1.12 -8.47
C ASP A 32 21.93 1.78 -9.85
N ASP A 33 22.43 3.01 -9.91
CA ASP A 33 22.79 3.63 -11.17
C ASP A 33 23.91 2.79 -11.82
N VAL A 34 23.59 2.14 -12.92
CA VAL A 34 24.48 1.26 -13.71
C VAL A 34 25.73 1.98 -14.25
N GLY A 35 26.02 3.19 -13.78
CA GLY A 35 27.10 4.07 -14.23
C GLY A 35 28.33 4.17 -13.33
N SER A 36 28.31 3.70 -12.09
CA SER A 36 29.49 3.78 -11.19
C SER A 36 30.33 2.50 -11.27
N GLN A 37 31.23 2.46 -12.25
CA GLN A 37 32.28 1.44 -12.34
C GLN A 37 33.29 1.61 -11.19
N HIS A 38 33.47 0.53 -10.42
CA HIS A 38 34.58 0.30 -9.49
C HIS A 38 34.63 1.07 -8.17
N ALA A 39 33.82 0.66 -7.22
CA ALA A 39 34.18 0.81 -5.79
C ALA A 39 33.51 -0.29 -4.95
N SER A 40 34.18 -0.68 -3.87
CA SER A 40 33.76 -1.73 -2.92
C SER A 40 32.30 -1.57 -2.48
N GLN A 41 31.48 -2.59 -2.77
CA GLN A 41 30.01 -2.51 -2.84
C GLN A 41 29.28 -2.21 -1.54
N ASP A 42 29.84 -2.47 -0.34
CA ASP A 42 29.08 -2.41 0.90
C ASP A 42 29.01 -1.02 1.58
N GLU A 43 30.08 -0.23 1.51
CA GLU A 43 30.10 1.09 2.18
C GLU A 43 29.51 2.23 1.32
N GLN A 44 29.55 2.09 -0.04
CA GLN A 44 29.01 3.12 -0.93
C GLN A 44 27.53 2.98 -1.19
N SER A 45 26.99 1.77 -1.20
CA SER A 45 25.53 1.54 -1.35
C SER A 45 24.75 2.13 -0.18
N GLY A 46 25.17 1.92 1.04
CA GLY A 46 24.53 2.48 2.23
C GLY A 46 24.54 4.02 2.24
N GLY A 47 25.64 4.63 1.80
CA GLY A 47 25.72 6.10 1.71
C GLY A 47 24.80 6.70 0.62
N LEU A 48 24.67 6.02 -0.51
CA LEU A 48 23.80 6.47 -1.61
C LEU A 48 22.33 6.33 -1.26
N ILE A 49 21.92 5.24 -0.64
CA ILE A 49 20.55 5.02 -0.18
C ILE A 49 20.18 6.08 0.85
N SER A 50 21.04 6.33 1.85
CA SER A 50 20.83 7.36 2.86
C SER A 50 20.67 8.75 2.24
N ALA A 51 21.50 9.12 1.26
CA ALA A 51 21.39 10.39 0.56
C ALA A 51 20.09 10.51 -0.25
N LYS A 52 19.64 9.44 -0.91
CA LYS A 52 18.37 9.43 -1.64
C LYS A 52 17.18 9.51 -0.69
N LEU A 53 17.21 8.82 0.44
CA LEU A 53 16.14 8.90 1.45
C LEU A 53 16.05 10.31 2.06
N GLN A 54 17.19 10.94 2.33
CA GLN A 54 17.22 12.34 2.78
C GLN A 54 16.61 13.26 1.72
N ALA A 55 17.00 13.13 0.45
CA ALA A 55 16.47 13.94 -0.66
C ALA A 55 14.95 13.77 -0.81
N ILE A 56 14.42 12.56 -0.63
CA ILE A 56 12.98 12.30 -0.63
C ILE A 56 12.28 12.96 0.56
N GLY A 57 12.90 12.95 1.74
CA GLY A 57 12.37 13.61 2.92
C GLY A 57 12.34 15.15 2.77
N GLU A 58 13.42 15.72 2.22
CA GLU A 58 13.50 17.15 1.90
C GLU A 58 12.47 17.55 0.84
N TRP A 59 12.33 16.74 -0.22
CA TRP A 59 11.28 16.92 -1.23
C TRP A 59 9.87 16.90 -0.61
N LEU A 60 9.60 15.96 0.32
CA LEU A 60 8.30 15.88 0.99
C LEU A 60 8.01 17.14 1.80
N ALA A 61 9.02 17.66 2.52
CA ALA A 61 8.92 18.91 3.29
C ALA A 61 8.61 20.10 2.38
N GLU A 62 9.35 20.24 1.29
CA GLU A 62 9.14 21.30 0.30
C GLU A 62 7.75 21.20 -0.34
N PHE A 63 7.34 19.99 -0.74
CA PHE A 63 6.02 19.74 -1.32
C PHE A 63 4.87 20.10 -0.39
N LYS A 64 5.08 19.96 0.92
CA LYS A 64 4.11 20.33 1.97
C LYS A 64 4.23 21.79 2.42
N GLY A 65 5.26 22.50 2.01
CA GLY A 65 5.51 23.89 2.39
C GLY A 65 5.95 24.06 3.84
N VAL A 66 6.65 23.06 4.40
CA VAL A 66 7.23 23.07 5.75
C VAL A 66 8.72 22.81 5.70
N SER A 67 9.45 23.08 6.79
CA SER A 67 10.87 22.75 6.85
C SER A 67 11.09 21.26 7.12
N PHE A 68 12.22 20.71 6.67
CA PHE A 68 12.56 19.31 6.94
C PHE A 68 12.72 19.04 8.43
N ASP A 69 13.28 19.99 9.19
CA ASP A 69 13.47 19.87 10.64
C ASP A 69 12.13 19.76 11.39
N GLU A 70 11.07 20.37 10.87
CA GLU A 70 9.74 20.29 11.47
C GLU A 70 9.10 18.92 11.28
N ILE A 71 9.31 18.25 10.12
CA ILE A 71 8.67 16.96 9.85
C ILE A 71 9.55 15.76 10.18
N SER A 72 10.87 15.89 10.19
CA SER A 72 11.81 14.78 10.39
C SER A 72 11.55 13.95 11.65
N PRO A 73 11.15 14.55 12.81
CA PRO A 73 10.84 13.77 14.03
C PRO A 73 9.61 12.86 13.88
N TYR A 74 8.77 13.08 12.87
CA TYR A 74 7.53 12.33 12.61
C TYR A 74 7.68 11.36 11.43
N LEU A 75 8.81 11.36 10.74
CA LEU A 75 9.10 10.43 9.67
C LEU A 75 9.66 9.12 10.22
N TYR A 76 9.26 8.02 9.63
CA TYR A 76 9.90 6.73 9.78
C TYR A 76 10.31 6.20 8.41
N THR A 77 11.39 5.43 8.39
CA THR A 77 11.92 4.81 7.17
C THR A 77 12.18 3.34 7.38
N TYR A 78 11.83 2.55 6.40
CA TYR A 78 12.18 1.13 6.30
C TYR A 78 12.91 0.89 4.99
N GLU A 79 13.89 0.00 5.01
CA GLU A 79 14.71 -0.36 3.87
C GLU A 79 14.61 -1.86 3.59
N ASP A 80 14.74 -2.24 2.33
CA ASP A 80 14.84 -3.63 1.84
C ASP A 80 13.76 -4.55 2.42
N SER A 81 14.16 -5.63 3.07
CA SER A 81 13.29 -6.62 3.69
C SER A 81 12.30 -6.00 4.68
N ARG A 82 12.72 -4.99 5.44
CA ARG A 82 11.85 -4.29 6.38
C ARG A 82 10.78 -3.46 5.67
N ALA A 83 11.14 -2.80 4.58
CA ALA A 83 10.20 -2.05 3.74
C ALA A 83 9.15 -2.98 3.11
N LEU A 84 9.60 -4.11 2.56
CA LEU A 84 8.72 -5.12 1.96
C LEU A 84 7.79 -5.75 3.01
N ASN A 85 8.31 -6.08 4.18
CA ASN A 85 7.53 -6.61 5.31
C ASN A 85 6.45 -5.60 5.73
N HIS A 86 6.84 -4.35 5.94
CA HIS A 86 5.91 -3.29 6.31
C HIS A 86 4.83 -3.09 5.23
N TRP A 87 5.22 -3.02 3.96
CA TRP A 87 4.27 -2.85 2.87
C TRP A 87 3.26 -4.00 2.81
N LEU A 88 3.71 -5.24 2.94
CA LEU A 88 2.83 -6.41 2.96
C LEU A 88 1.90 -6.40 4.17
N ARG A 89 2.37 -6.02 5.36
CA ARG A 89 1.55 -5.86 6.57
C ARG A 89 0.46 -4.82 6.37
N VAL A 90 0.81 -3.66 5.82
CA VAL A 90 -0.17 -2.60 5.50
C VAL A 90 -1.19 -3.11 4.47
N ALA A 91 -0.74 -3.73 3.38
CA ALA A 91 -1.61 -4.24 2.32
C ALA A 91 -2.54 -5.38 2.80
N ALA A 92 -2.09 -6.18 3.75
CA ALA A 92 -2.91 -7.23 4.38
C ALA A 92 -3.88 -6.67 5.45
N GLY A 93 -3.70 -5.42 5.87
CA GLY A 93 -4.50 -4.77 6.92
C GLY A 93 -4.04 -5.12 8.34
N LEU A 94 -2.82 -5.64 8.51
CA LEU A 94 -2.25 -5.95 9.84
C LEU A 94 -1.80 -4.71 10.59
N ASP A 95 -1.46 -3.66 9.85
CA ASP A 95 -1.03 -2.38 10.38
C ASP A 95 -2.11 -1.29 10.24
N SER A 96 -3.35 -1.69 10.05
CA SER A 96 -4.51 -0.80 10.02
C SER A 96 -5.04 -0.53 11.43
N MET A 97 -5.72 0.60 11.62
CA MET A 97 -6.43 0.92 12.89
C MET A 97 -7.38 -0.20 13.29
N ILE A 98 -7.98 -0.85 12.31
CA ILE A 98 -8.80 -2.06 12.50
C ILE A 98 -8.11 -3.20 11.79
N LEU A 99 -7.75 -4.24 12.55
CA LEU A 99 -7.08 -5.41 12.02
C LEU A 99 -7.92 -6.05 10.89
N GLY A 100 -7.30 -6.21 9.71
CA GLY A 100 -7.93 -6.84 8.56
C GLY A 100 -8.88 -5.96 7.77
N GLU A 101 -8.83 -4.63 7.89
CA GLU A 101 -9.68 -3.71 7.14
C GLU A 101 -9.66 -4.02 5.63
N PRO A 102 -10.83 -4.27 4.99
CA PRO A 102 -10.86 -4.73 3.60
C PRO A 102 -10.43 -3.67 2.59
N GLN A 103 -10.52 -2.39 2.94
CA GLN A 103 -10.34 -1.27 2.02
C GLN A 103 -8.89 -0.95 1.70
N ILE A 104 -7.96 -1.15 2.65
CA ILE A 104 -6.57 -0.73 2.50
C ILE A 104 -5.91 -1.32 1.24
N LEU A 105 -6.17 -2.59 0.92
CA LEU A 105 -5.64 -3.21 -0.29
C LEU A 105 -6.19 -2.55 -1.57
N GLY A 106 -7.46 -2.14 -1.54
CA GLY A 106 -8.10 -1.37 -2.62
C GLY A 106 -7.46 0.00 -2.80
N GLN A 107 -7.25 0.72 -1.71
CA GLN A 107 -6.60 2.04 -1.70
C GLN A 107 -5.17 1.98 -2.23
N ILE A 108 -4.37 0.98 -1.81
CA ILE A 108 -3.01 0.78 -2.32
C ILE A 108 -3.04 0.47 -3.82
N ARG A 109 -3.97 -0.35 -4.31
CA ARG A 109 -4.12 -0.64 -5.74
C ARG A 109 -4.45 0.60 -6.56
N GLN A 110 -5.34 1.45 -6.05
CA GLN A 110 -5.67 2.72 -6.69
C GLN A 110 -4.47 3.66 -6.72
N ALA A 111 -3.70 3.74 -5.62
CA ALA A 111 -2.48 4.52 -5.54
C ALA A 111 -1.44 4.06 -6.58
N VAL A 112 -1.20 2.74 -6.69
CA VAL A 112 -0.27 2.16 -7.69
C VAL A 112 -0.78 2.38 -9.12
N ALA A 113 -2.10 2.27 -9.36
CA ALA A 113 -2.68 2.54 -10.67
C ALA A 113 -2.48 4.00 -11.08
N LEU A 114 -2.70 4.94 -10.16
CA LEU A 114 -2.42 6.36 -10.36
C LEU A 114 -0.93 6.60 -10.61
N SER A 115 -0.04 5.99 -9.83
CA SER A 115 1.41 6.11 -10.04
C SER A 115 1.84 5.60 -11.42
N ARG A 116 1.22 4.53 -11.91
CA ARG A 116 1.50 4.00 -13.25
C ARG A 116 1.06 4.96 -14.36
N GLU A 117 -0.08 5.62 -14.19
CA GLU A 117 -0.59 6.62 -15.14
C GLU A 117 0.36 7.81 -15.29
N TYR A 118 1.02 8.20 -14.19
CA TYR A 118 1.93 9.35 -14.15
C TYR A 118 3.42 8.97 -14.15
N GLY A 119 3.76 7.78 -14.68
CA GLY A 119 5.15 7.36 -14.92
C GLY A 119 5.94 6.94 -13.69
N GLY A 120 5.28 6.81 -12.54
CA GLY A 120 5.93 6.41 -11.28
C GLY A 120 6.15 4.90 -11.13
N VAL A 121 5.86 4.06 -12.13
CA VAL A 121 5.99 2.60 -12.02
C VAL A 121 6.79 2.05 -13.19
N ASP A 122 8.03 1.66 -12.93
CA ASP A 122 8.87 0.90 -13.85
C ASP A 122 8.51 -0.60 -13.84
N SER A 123 9.27 -1.42 -14.58
CA SER A 123 9.01 -2.86 -14.69
C SER A 123 9.20 -3.61 -13.37
N ASP A 124 10.25 -3.28 -12.63
CA ASP A 124 10.65 -4.00 -11.42
C ASP A 124 9.76 -3.62 -10.24
N PHE A 125 9.49 -2.34 -10.06
CA PHE A 125 8.52 -1.87 -9.08
C PHE A 125 7.10 -2.38 -9.39
N GLY A 126 6.74 -2.42 -10.68
CA GLY A 126 5.47 -2.98 -11.14
C GLY A 126 5.34 -4.49 -10.83
N TRP A 127 6.41 -5.26 -11.01
CA TRP A 127 6.46 -6.66 -10.62
C TRP A 127 6.34 -6.80 -9.10
N LEU A 128 7.11 -6.04 -8.32
CA LEU A 128 7.09 -6.08 -6.86
C LEU A 128 5.68 -5.77 -6.31
N THR A 129 5.02 -4.74 -6.85
CA THR A 129 3.64 -4.41 -6.45
C THR A 129 2.67 -5.56 -6.68
N GLN A 130 2.82 -6.33 -7.78
CA GLN A 130 1.98 -7.51 -8.04
C GLN A 130 2.25 -8.63 -7.03
N GLN A 131 3.51 -8.85 -6.64
CA GLN A 131 3.84 -9.83 -5.59
C GLN A 131 3.23 -9.43 -4.25
N VAL A 132 3.36 -8.17 -3.84
CA VAL A 132 2.74 -7.65 -2.61
C VAL A 132 1.23 -7.84 -2.64
N PHE A 133 0.56 -7.55 -3.76
CA PHE A 133 -0.89 -7.75 -3.88
C PHE A 133 -1.30 -9.22 -3.83
N ALA A 134 -0.51 -10.11 -4.41
CA ALA A 134 -0.76 -11.55 -4.35
C ALA A 134 -0.58 -12.06 -2.92
N ALA A 135 0.52 -11.70 -2.27
CA ALA A 135 0.82 -12.06 -0.90
C ALA A 135 -0.22 -11.53 0.09
N ALA A 136 -0.63 -10.25 -0.03
CA ALA A 136 -1.66 -9.66 0.82
C ALA A 136 -3.01 -10.41 0.70
N ARG A 137 -3.40 -10.83 -0.53
CA ARG A 137 -4.60 -11.67 -0.71
C ARG A 137 -4.45 -13.04 -0.04
N THR A 138 -3.27 -13.65 -0.11
CA THR A 138 -2.97 -14.93 0.54
C THR A 138 -3.09 -14.80 2.06
N VAL A 139 -2.46 -13.79 2.68
CA VAL A 139 -2.59 -13.52 4.11
C VAL A 139 -4.06 -13.37 4.51
N ARG A 140 -4.82 -12.58 3.78
CA ARG A 140 -6.24 -12.32 4.08
C ARG A 140 -7.14 -13.55 3.90
N ARG A 141 -6.83 -14.42 2.92
CA ARG A 141 -7.58 -15.64 2.64
C ARG A 141 -7.27 -16.76 3.64
N ASP A 142 -5.99 -16.94 3.95
CA ASP A 142 -5.49 -18.12 4.64
C ASP A 142 -5.37 -17.89 6.16
N THR A 143 -5.63 -16.67 6.64
CA THR A 143 -5.69 -16.35 8.07
C THR A 143 -7.04 -15.77 8.47
N LYS A 144 -7.33 -15.79 9.78
CA LYS A 144 -8.58 -15.20 10.32
C LYS A 144 -8.65 -13.67 10.23
N VAL A 145 -7.55 -13.00 9.87
CA VAL A 145 -7.52 -11.55 9.69
C VAL A 145 -8.51 -11.08 8.63
N GLY A 146 -8.63 -11.79 7.50
CA GLY A 146 -9.60 -11.44 6.46
C GLY A 146 -11.06 -11.77 6.82
N GLN A 147 -11.28 -12.70 7.75
CA GLN A 147 -12.62 -13.15 8.13
C GLN A 147 -13.23 -12.31 9.28
N GLN A 148 -12.41 -11.67 10.08
CA GLN A 148 -12.80 -10.89 11.25
C GLN A 148 -12.79 -9.37 11.03
N ALA A 149 -12.80 -8.94 9.77
CA ALA A 149 -12.85 -7.52 9.42
C ALA A 149 -14.20 -6.90 9.84
N VAL A 150 -14.29 -6.54 11.11
CA VAL A 150 -15.40 -5.76 11.64
C VAL A 150 -15.10 -4.31 11.32
N THR A 151 -15.88 -3.71 10.43
CA THR A 151 -15.71 -2.31 10.02
C THR A 151 -16.21 -1.35 11.11
N LEU A 152 -15.70 -0.11 11.11
CA LEU A 152 -16.24 0.98 11.95
C LEU A 152 -17.75 1.16 11.73
N GLY A 153 -18.21 0.95 10.50
CA GLY A 153 -19.62 0.97 10.18
C GLY A 153 -20.41 -0.11 10.90
N PHE A 154 -19.90 -1.33 10.99
CA PHE A 154 -20.53 -2.41 11.77
C PHE A 154 -20.53 -2.10 13.28
N ALA A 155 -19.43 -1.53 13.81
CA ALA A 155 -19.38 -1.14 15.21
C ALA A 155 -20.43 -0.05 15.53
N THR A 156 -20.54 0.95 14.65
CA THR A 156 -21.58 1.99 14.77
C THR A 156 -22.98 1.40 14.75
N ALA A 157 -23.25 0.50 13.80
CA ALA A 157 -24.53 -0.20 13.70
C ALA A 157 -24.83 -1.03 14.96
N ARG A 158 -23.82 -1.74 15.48
CA ARG A 158 -23.97 -2.52 16.73
C ARG A 158 -24.23 -1.64 17.95
N LEU A 159 -23.55 -0.50 18.08
CA LEU A 159 -23.83 0.46 19.15
C LEU A 159 -25.25 1.03 19.05
N ALA A 160 -25.71 1.33 17.83
CA ALA A 160 -27.07 1.78 17.61
C ALA A 160 -28.08 0.75 18.14
N THR A 161 -27.92 -0.54 17.87
CA THR A 161 -28.82 -1.60 18.38
C THR A 161 -28.68 -1.88 19.87
N GLN A 162 -27.63 -1.39 20.54
CA GLN A 162 -27.47 -1.48 21.99
C GLN A 162 -28.15 -0.30 22.74
N ILE A 163 -28.22 0.86 22.08
CA ILE A 163 -28.74 2.10 22.66
C ILE A 163 -30.23 2.26 22.33
N PHE A 164 -30.64 1.80 21.16
CA PHE A 164 -32.01 1.98 20.66
C PHE A 164 -32.68 0.63 20.41
N ASP A 165 -33.93 0.50 20.84
CA ASP A 165 -34.70 -0.75 20.75
C ASP A 165 -35.15 -1.05 19.30
N ASP A 166 -35.56 -0.03 18.54
CA ASP A 166 -36.11 -0.19 17.19
C ASP A 166 -35.38 0.71 16.17
N PRO A 167 -34.49 0.15 15.35
CA PRO A 167 -33.82 0.89 14.31
C PRO A 167 -34.76 1.51 13.26
N SER A 168 -35.94 0.95 13.03
CA SER A 168 -36.87 1.40 11.98
C SER A 168 -37.52 2.76 12.26
N GLU A 169 -37.42 3.27 13.48
CA GLU A 169 -37.91 4.61 13.84
C GLU A 169 -36.77 5.65 13.85
N LEU A 170 -35.52 5.25 13.71
CA LEU A 170 -34.36 6.13 13.88
C LEU A 170 -34.07 6.98 12.65
N THR A 171 -33.60 8.19 12.92
CA THR A 171 -32.99 9.09 11.93
C THR A 171 -31.48 9.11 12.08
N PHE A 172 -30.77 8.81 10.98
CA PHE A 172 -29.34 8.85 10.91
C PHE A 172 -28.85 10.11 10.19
N LEU A 173 -28.00 10.91 10.84
CA LEU A 173 -27.32 12.06 10.25
C LEU A 173 -25.88 11.73 9.91
N LEU A 174 -25.54 11.88 8.65
CA LEU A 174 -24.20 11.71 8.12
C LEU A 174 -23.57 13.08 7.87
N VAL A 175 -22.52 13.42 8.60
CA VAL A 175 -21.77 14.67 8.42
C VAL A 175 -20.52 14.38 7.61
N ALA A 176 -20.46 14.91 6.40
CA ALA A 176 -19.53 14.66 5.32
C ALA A 176 -19.66 13.25 4.67
N ALA A 177 -19.81 13.24 3.32
CA ALA A 177 -19.97 12.04 2.51
C ALA A 177 -18.60 11.52 1.99
N GLY A 178 -17.64 11.35 2.92
CA GLY A 178 -16.34 10.72 2.64
C GLY A 178 -16.44 9.19 2.63
N GLU A 179 -15.38 8.53 2.19
CA GLU A 179 -15.35 7.06 2.03
C GLU A 179 -15.64 6.32 3.33
N MET A 180 -15.09 6.78 4.46
CA MET A 180 -15.34 6.17 5.78
C MET A 180 -16.80 6.28 6.20
N ASN A 181 -17.38 7.48 6.08
CA ASN A 181 -18.78 7.72 6.40
C ASN A 181 -19.73 6.98 5.45
N ARG A 182 -19.36 6.78 4.20
CA ARG A 182 -20.11 5.96 3.24
C ARG A 182 -20.29 4.52 3.75
N LEU A 183 -19.23 3.92 4.33
CA LEU A 183 -19.33 2.58 4.92
C LEU A 183 -20.22 2.54 6.16
N VAL A 184 -20.13 3.57 7.01
CA VAL A 184 -21.03 3.69 8.15
C VAL A 184 -22.47 3.78 7.65
N ALA A 185 -22.72 4.60 6.63
CA ALA A 185 -24.06 4.76 6.04
C ALA A 185 -24.64 3.44 5.52
N HIS A 186 -23.83 2.63 4.80
CA HIS A 186 -24.25 1.31 4.34
C HIS A 186 -24.63 0.37 5.48
N ASN A 187 -23.82 0.31 6.55
CA ASN A 187 -24.09 -0.56 7.68
C ASN A 187 -25.31 -0.10 8.49
N VAL A 188 -25.48 1.21 8.70
CA VAL A 188 -26.64 1.76 9.41
C VAL A 188 -27.90 1.64 8.56
N ALA A 189 -27.85 1.90 7.26
CA ALA A 189 -28.97 1.68 6.35
C ALA A 189 -29.42 0.21 6.32
N ALA A 190 -28.48 -0.73 6.42
CA ALA A 190 -28.78 -2.16 6.50
C ALA A 190 -29.55 -2.55 7.76
N LEU A 191 -29.47 -1.78 8.85
CA LEU A 191 -30.33 -1.94 10.03
C LEU A 191 -31.80 -1.64 9.76
N GLY A 192 -32.09 -0.90 8.67
CA GLY A 192 -33.45 -0.50 8.30
C GLY A 192 -33.90 0.77 8.98
N VAL A 193 -33.00 1.74 9.18
CA VAL A 193 -33.35 3.07 9.69
C VAL A 193 -34.41 3.75 8.81
N LYS A 194 -35.26 4.55 9.41
CA LYS A 194 -36.37 5.25 8.76
C LYS A 194 -35.90 6.32 7.79
N LYS A 195 -34.92 7.10 8.23
CA LYS A 195 -34.43 8.28 7.51
C LYS A 195 -32.93 8.42 7.60
N ILE A 196 -32.30 8.85 6.51
CA ILE A 196 -30.90 9.27 6.48
C ILE A 196 -30.84 10.72 6.02
N ILE A 197 -30.17 11.58 6.78
CA ILE A 197 -29.86 12.96 6.42
C ILE A 197 -28.38 13.01 6.04
N ILE A 198 -28.06 13.40 4.80
CA ILE A 198 -26.69 13.53 4.33
C ILE A 198 -26.32 15.02 4.31
N CYS A 199 -25.52 15.44 5.28
CA CYS A 199 -25.04 16.80 5.41
C CYS A 199 -23.63 16.92 4.85
N ASN A 200 -23.45 17.54 3.67
CA ASN A 200 -22.15 17.59 2.97
C ASN A 200 -21.90 18.95 2.34
N ARG A 201 -20.58 19.29 2.17
CA ARG A 201 -20.15 20.53 1.48
C ARG A 201 -20.42 20.47 -0.02
N SER A 202 -20.18 19.31 -0.67
CA SER A 202 -20.43 19.10 -2.09
C SER A 202 -21.78 18.44 -2.31
N PRO A 203 -22.73 19.11 -2.97
CA PRO A 203 -24.04 18.53 -3.28
C PRO A 203 -23.93 17.28 -4.16
N GLU A 204 -22.97 17.24 -5.09
CA GLU A 204 -22.78 16.13 -6.03
C GLU A 204 -22.38 14.84 -5.29
N ARG A 205 -21.49 14.95 -4.29
CA ARG A 205 -21.10 13.79 -3.47
C ARG A 205 -22.22 13.32 -2.58
N ALA A 206 -23.02 14.24 -2.04
CA ALA A 206 -24.20 13.89 -1.24
C ALA A 206 -25.24 13.15 -2.12
N GLN A 207 -25.47 13.64 -3.33
CA GLN A 207 -26.38 13.01 -4.29
C GLN A 207 -25.93 11.61 -4.68
N ALA A 208 -24.65 11.44 -5.05
CA ALA A 208 -24.11 10.14 -5.41
C ALA A 208 -24.28 9.10 -4.30
N LEU A 209 -24.06 9.47 -3.04
CA LEU A 209 -24.27 8.58 -1.90
C LEU A 209 -25.76 8.31 -1.68
N SER A 210 -26.63 9.29 -1.87
CA SER A 210 -28.08 9.14 -1.79
C SER A 210 -28.60 8.13 -2.80
N ASP A 211 -28.14 8.22 -4.06
CA ASP A 211 -28.53 7.32 -5.12
C ASP A 211 -28.12 5.88 -4.80
N GLU A 212 -26.89 5.69 -4.33
CA GLU A 212 -26.34 4.39 -3.92
C GLU A 212 -27.13 3.75 -2.75
N LEU A 213 -27.44 4.53 -1.72
CA LEU A 213 -28.24 4.04 -0.57
C LEU A 213 -29.68 3.73 -0.97
N SER A 214 -30.24 4.52 -1.88
CA SER A 214 -31.59 4.30 -2.42
C SER A 214 -31.66 2.99 -3.21
N GLU A 215 -30.68 2.72 -4.09
CA GLU A 215 -30.58 1.46 -4.82
C GLU A 215 -30.47 0.27 -3.87
N MET A 216 -29.61 0.38 -2.85
CA MET A 216 -29.44 -0.69 -1.86
C MET A 216 -30.74 -0.97 -1.11
N ALA A 217 -31.45 0.07 -0.67
CA ALA A 217 -32.73 -0.08 0.03
C ALA A 217 -33.80 -0.72 -0.89
N GLN A 218 -33.86 -0.30 -2.16
CA GLN A 218 -34.77 -0.85 -3.14
C GLN A 218 -34.48 -2.35 -3.43
N GLN A 219 -33.21 -2.72 -3.57
CA GLN A 219 -32.81 -4.12 -3.73
C GLN A 219 -33.20 -4.98 -2.52
N ALA A 220 -33.17 -4.38 -1.31
CA ALA A 220 -33.61 -5.04 -0.09
C ALA A 220 -35.16 -5.01 0.12
N GLY A 221 -35.92 -4.46 -0.85
CA GLY A 221 -37.37 -4.32 -0.75
C GLY A 221 -37.84 -3.36 0.34
N ARG A 222 -37.04 -2.35 0.70
CA ARG A 222 -37.30 -1.40 1.78
C ARG A 222 -37.46 0.02 1.25
N PHE A 223 -38.25 0.81 1.95
CA PHE A 223 -38.33 2.25 1.71
C PHE A 223 -37.35 2.95 2.68
N LEU A 224 -36.52 3.84 2.17
CA LEU A 224 -35.57 4.66 2.92
C LEU A 224 -35.79 6.12 2.51
N GLU A 225 -36.14 6.95 3.49
CA GLU A 225 -36.20 8.40 3.28
C GLU A 225 -34.80 9.00 3.33
N ILE A 226 -34.41 9.76 2.30
CA ILE A 226 -33.10 10.43 2.27
C ILE A 226 -33.32 11.94 2.08
N GLU A 227 -32.72 12.72 2.97
CA GLU A 227 -32.70 14.20 2.92
C GLU A 227 -31.25 14.65 2.68
N LEU A 228 -31.06 15.63 1.77
CA LEU A 228 -29.77 16.26 1.52
C LEU A 228 -29.74 17.66 2.15
N ALA A 229 -28.65 17.97 2.88
CA ALA A 229 -28.44 19.26 3.50
C ALA A 229 -27.01 19.77 3.28
N GLY A 230 -26.82 21.07 3.19
CA GLY A 230 -25.51 21.70 3.25
C GLY A 230 -24.96 21.72 4.69
N LEU A 231 -23.64 21.82 4.84
CA LEU A 231 -23.00 21.93 6.17
C LEU A 231 -23.41 23.16 6.94
N ASP A 232 -23.82 24.22 6.25
CA ASP A 232 -24.40 25.45 6.86
C ASP A 232 -25.70 25.19 7.59
N ARG A 233 -26.44 24.13 7.24
CA ARG A 233 -27.68 23.72 7.87
C ARG A 233 -27.50 22.65 8.97
N LEU A 234 -26.26 22.32 9.32
CA LEU A 234 -25.97 21.26 10.30
C LEU A 234 -26.71 21.48 11.63
N GLY A 235 -26.74 22.73 12.14
CA GLY A 235 -27.45 23.08 13.37
C GLY A 235 -28.98 22.91 13.29
N GLU A 236 -29.56 23.00 12.09
CA GLU A 236 -31.02 22.82 11.87
C GLU A 236 -31.39 21.34 11.80
N VAL A 237 -30.52 20.48 11.21
CA VAL A 237 -30.83 19.07 11.03
C VAL A 237 -30.39 18.20 12.23
N LEU A 238 -29.38 18.63 13.00
CA LEU A 238 -28.86 17.89 14.15
C LEU A 238 -29.96 17.49 15.16
N PRO A 239 -30.94 18.34 15.48
CA PRO A 239 -32.02 17.96 16.39
C PRO A 239 -32.92 16.82 15.89
N GLN A 240 -32.91 16.48 14.63
CA GLN A 240 -33.71 15.41 14.06
C GLN A 240 -33.02 14.03 14.20
N ALA A 241 -31.72 14.01 14.46
CA ALA A 241 -30.89 12.81 14.39
C ALA A 241 -30.84 12.04 15.71
N ASP A 242 -31.04 10.74 15.67
CA ASP A 242 -30.83 9.82 16.79
C ASP A 242 -29.37 9.28 16.75
N ILE A 243 -28.84 9.05 15.54
CA ILE A 243 -27.49 8.62 15.30
C ILE A 243 -26.80 9.66 14.42
N VAL A 244 -25.60 10.07 14.80
CA VAL A 244 -24.75 10.98 14.02
C VAL A 244 -23.42 10.32 13.77
N SER A 245 -22.94 10.33 12.52
CA SER A 245 -21.57 9.97 12.19
C SER A 245 -20.90 11.13 11.47
N SER A 246 -19.74 11.57 11.96
CA SER A 246 -18.94 12.63 11.37
C SER A 246 -17.57 12.13 10.98
N CYS A 247 -17.13 12.46 9.75
CA CYS A 247 -15.81 12.17 9.23
C CYS A 247 -15.45 13.17 8.13
N SER A 248 -15.11 14.39 8.54
CA SER A 248 -14.72 15.44 7.62
C SER A 248 -13.21 15.66 7.62
N GLY A 249 -12.70 16.45 6.72
CA GLY A 249 -11.32 16.94 6.73
C GLY A 249 -11.19 18.34 7.35
N SER A 250 -12.11 18.70 8.28
CA SER A 250 -12.09 20.01 8.94
C SER A 250 -10.96 20.06 9.97
N MET A 251 -10.28 21.19 10.04
CA MET A 251 -9.29 21.45 11.09
C MET A 251 -9.91 21.95 12.39
N GLN A 252 -11.23 22.22 12.40
CA GLN A 252 -11.98 22.70 13.53
C GLN A 252 -13.21 21.83 13.73
N ALA A 253 -13.63 21.67 14.99
CA ALA A 253 -14.84 20.95 15.31
C ALA A 253 -16.07 21.57 14.61
N LEU A 254 -16.89 20.73 13.99
CA LEU A 254 -18.13 21.11 13.30
C LEU A 254 -19.34 21.06 14.24
N ILE A 255 -19.29 20.22 15.25
CA ILE A 255 -20.35 20.04 16.24
C ILE A 255 -19.80 20.44 17.61
N ASP A 256 -20.28 21.57 18.12
CA ASP A 256 -19.88 22.10 19.40
C ASP A 256 -20.91 21.82 20.50
N THR A 257 -20.55 22.17 21.74
CA THR A 257 -21.40 22.00 22.92
C THR A 257 -22.67 22.83 22.85
N ALA A 258 -22.66 24.02 22.25
CA ALA A 258 -23.81 24.88 22.12
C ALA A 258 -24.86 24.27 21.16
N MET A 259 -24.40 23.73 20.04
CA MET A 259 -25.24 23.08 19.05
C MET A 259 -25.91 21.82 19.62
N VAL A 260 -25.17 20.98 20.35
CA VAL A 260 -25.70 19.75 20.96
C VAL A 260 -26.67 20.09 22.10
N LYS A 261 -26.37 21.09 22.92
CA LYS A 261 -27.28 21.57 23.96
C LYS A 261 -28.61 22.08 23.39
N HIS A 262 -28.54 22.78 22.25
CA HIS A 262 -29.74 23.21 21.53
C HIS A 262 -30.53 22.01 20.99
N ALA A 263 -29.86 21.06 20.36
CA ALA A 263 -30.49 19.85 19.84
C ALA A 263 -31.19 19.05 20.94
N LEU A 264 -30.52 18.79 22.07
CA LEU A 264 -31.10 18.09 23.23
C LEU A 264 -32.37 18.76 23.76
N LYS A 265 -32.39 20.09 23.81
CA LYS A 265 -33.60 20.83 24.26
C LYS A 265 -34.77 20.59 23.30
N ILE A 266 -34.54 20.62 21.99
CA ILE A 266 -35.59 20.37 20.98
C ILE A 266 -36.09 18.92 21.08
N ARG A 267 -35.16 17.97 21.25
CA ARG A 267 -35.40 16.53 21.37
C ARG A 267 -36.01 16.11 22.71
N ARG A 268 -36.24 17.04 23.62
CA ARG A 268 -36.72 16.74 24.98
C ARG A 268 -35.82 15.74 25.69
N HIS A 269 -34.52 15.87 25.52
CA HIS A 269 -33.48 15.00 26.09
C HIS A 269 -33.59 13.53 25.71
N GLN A 270 -34.12 13.21 24.56
CA GLN A 270 -33.98 11.86 23.97
C GLN A 270 -32.52 11.54 23.69
N PRO A 271 -32.09 10.27 23.85
CA PRO A 271 -30.73 9.88 23.65
C PRO A 271 -30.24 10.13 22.22
N MET A 272 -28.96 10.44 22.10
CA MET A 272 -28.24 10.57 20.80
C MET A 272 -26.92 9.77 20.84
N LEU A 273 -26.68 8.99 19.80
CA LEU A 273 -25.41 8.36 19.53
C LEU A 273 -24.61 9.25 18.58
N LEU A 274 -23.46 9.72 19.00
CA LEU A 274 -22.52 10.52 18.22
C LEU A 274 -21.26 9.70 17.98
N VAL A 275 -20.85 9.54 16.72
CA VAL A 275 -19.66 8.80 16.30
C VAL A 275 -18.74 9.75 15.54
N ASP A 276 -17.60 10.05 16.10
CA ASP A 276 -16.58 10.91 15.52
C ASP A 276 -15.45 10.07 14.93
N LEU A 277 -15.41 9.99 13.61
CA LEU A 277 -14.40 9.25 12.84
C LEU A 277 -13.32 10.16 12.26
N ALA A 278 -13.36 11.46 12.57
CA ALA A 278 -12.45 12.45 12.01
C ALA A 278 -11.16 12.59 12.83
N VAL A 279 -10.07 12.86 12.11
CA VAL A 279 -8.77 13.27 12.68
C VAL A 279 -8.27 14.50 11.89
N PRO A 280 -8.22 15.68 12.51
CA PRO A 280 -8.67 16.06 13.89
C PRO A 280 -10.18 15.83 14.12
N ARG A 281 -10.62 15.83 15.37
CA ARG A 281 -12.02 15.58 15.74
C ARG A 281 -12.98 16.62 15.19
N ASP A 282 -14.09 16.14 14.64
CA ASP A 282 -15.21 16.95 14.17
C ASP A 282 -16.19 17.36 15.31
N ILE A 283 -16.18 16.61 16.43
CA ILE A 283 -17.09 16.81 17.55
C ILE A 283 -16.26 17.20 18.78
N ASP A 284 -16.67 18.30 19.42
CA ASP A 284 -16.06 18.74 20.68
C ASP A 284 -16.16 17.64 21.75
N PRO A 285 -15.04 17.16 22.32
CA PRO A 285 -15.05 16.12 23.36
C PRO A 285 -15.94 16.44 24.58
N LEU A 286 -16.13 17.72 24.90
CA LEU A 286 -16.97 18.16 25.99
C LEU A 286 -18.46 17.80 25.77
N VAL A 287 -18.87 17.53 24.55
CA VAL A 287 -20.22 17.04 24.20
C VAL A 287 -20.54 15.72 24.90
N GLY A 288 -19.55 14.85 25.10
CA GLY A 288 -19.70 13.58 25.80
C GLY A 288 -20.01 13.71 27.31
N GLN A 289 -19.99 14.91 27.88
CA GLN A 289 -20.34 15.17 29.28
C GLN A 289 -21.82 15.41 29.47
N PHE A 290 -22.61 15.58 28.40
CA PHE A 290 -24.05 15.77 28.51
C PHE A 290 -24.79 14.46 28.79
N ASP A 291 -25.76 14.49 29.67
CA ASP A 291 -26.70 13.38 29.89
C ASP A 291 -27.38 13.02 28.55
N ASN A 292 -27.57 11.73 28.32
CA ASN A 292 -28.20 11.17 27.13
C ASN A 292 -27.39 11.37 25.80
N ILE A 293 -26.11 11.75 25.86
CA ILE A 293 -25.18 11.74 24.74
C ILE A 293 -24.20 10.57 24.89
N TYR A 294 -24.15 9.74 23.87
CA TYR A 294 -23.22 8.63 23.74
C TYR A 294 -22.21 9.00 22.67
N LEU A 295 -21.11 9.63 23.07
CA LEU A 295 -20.02 10.03 22.15
C LEU A 295 -18.94 8.97 22.09
N TYR A 296 -18.68 8.45 20.88
CA TYR A 296 -17.62 7.52 20.59
C TYR A 296 -16.68 8.10 19.53
N SER A 297 -15.39 8.07 19.82
CA SER A 297 -14.32 8.33 18.86
C SER A 297 -13.93 7.07 18.10
N VAL A 298 -13.05 7.21 17.10
CA VAL A 298 -12.44 6.06 16.40
C VAL A 298 -11.79 5.08 17.40
N ASP A 299 -11.06 5.61 18.38
CA ASP A 299 -10.38 4.79 19.40
C ASP A 299 -11.37 4.02 20.28
N ASP A 300 -12.48 4.66 20.68
CA ASP A 300 -13.52 4.01 21.46
C ASP A 300 -14.20 2.89 20.67
N LEU A 301 -14.46 3.11 19.39
CA LEU A 301 -15.03 2.07 18.51
C LEU A 301 -14.10 0.87 18.36
N GLN A 302 -12.79 1.07 18.35
CA GLN A 302 -11.82 -0.03 18.34
C GLN A 302 -11.98 -0.92 19.56
N HIS A 303 -12.23 -0.35 20.74
CA HIS A 303 -12.49 -1.13 21.95
C HIS A 303 -13.82 -1.89 21.88
N VAL A 304 -14.86 -1.31 21.31
CA VAL A 304 -16.16 -1.98 21.08
C VAL A 304 -16.01 -3.18 20.11
N ILE A 305 -15.19 -3.01 19.08
CA ILE A 305 -14.86 -4.05 18.11
C ILE A 305 -13.96 -5.14 18.75
N ALA A 306 -13.13 -4.77 19.71
CA ALA A 306 -12.11 -5.62 20.32
C ALA A 306 -12.65 -6.79 21.18
N GLY A 307 -13.95 -7.02 21.24
CA GLY A 307 -14.65 -7.97 22.12
C GLY A 307 -14.10 -9.41 22.22
N ASN A 308 -13.09 -9.77 21.41
CA ASN A 308 -12.34 -11.02 21.55
C ASN A 308 -10.84 -10.79 21.28
N ILE A 309 -10.20 -10.03 22.16
CA ILE A 309 -8.78 -9.64 22.07
C ILE A 309 -7.85 -10.85 21.91
N ALA A 310 -8.18 -11.98 22.56
CA ALA A 310 -7.36 -13.19 22.50
C ALA A 310 -7.37 -13.83 21.10
N GLU A 311 -8.54 -13.98 20.48
CA GLU A 311 -8.66 -14.56 19.13
C GLU A 311 -8.01 -13.67 18.06
N ARG A 312 -8.12 -12.34 18.22
CA ARG A 312 -7.48 -11.39 17.31
C ARG A 312 -5.97 -11.40 17.45
N LYS A 313 -5.43 -11.47 18.67
CA LYS A 313 -3.99 -11.60 18.88
C LYS A 313 -3.47 -12.90 18.24
N GLN A 314 -4.20 -14.00 18.38
CA GLN A 314 -3.83 -15.25 17.75
C GLN A 314 -3.87 -15.15 16.21
N ALA A 315 -4.91 -14.56 15.64
CA ALA A 315 -5.02 -14.34 14.20
C ALA A 315 -3.91 -13.42 13.67
N ALA A 316 -3.53 -12.41 14.44
CA ALA A 316 -2.42 -11.52 14.09
C ALA A 316 -1.07 -12.27 14.10
N VAL A 317 -0.81 -13.13 15.09
CA VAL A 317 0.42 -13.92 15.15
C VAL A 317 0.52 -14.88 13.96
N GLU A 318 -0.55 -15.57 13.62
CA GLU A 318 -0.60 -16.47 12.46
C GLU A 318 -0.33 -15.69 11.15
N ALA A 319 -0.92 -14.51 11.02
CA ALA A 319 -0.73 -13.66 9.84
C ALA A 319 0.70 -13.11 9.77
N GLU A 320 1.30 -12.70 10.88
CA GLU A 320 2.70 -12.22 10.93
C GLU A 320 3.70 -13.32 10.52
N LEU A 321 3.49 -14.56 10.95
CA LEU A 321 4.31 -15.69 10.51
C LEU A 321 4.20 -15.91 8.99
N LEU A 322 2.98 -15.85 8.45
CA LEU A 322 2.76 -16.01 7.01
C LEU A 322 3.36 -14.83 6.22
N VAL A 323 3.27 -13.61 6.74
CA VAL A 323 3.93 -12.42 6.15
C VAL A 323 5.43 -12.66 6.05
N GLY A 324 6.08 -13.11 7.14
CA GLY A 324 7.53 -13.40 7.14
C GLY A 324 7.92 -14.43 6.07
N GLN A 325 7.13 -15.49 5.90
CA GLN A 325 7.37 -16.51 4.86
C GLN A 325 7.23 -15.92 3.45
N LEU A 326 6.13 -15.18 3.20
CA LEU A 326 5.87 -14.58 1.88
C LEU A 326 6.90 -13.51 1.52
N VAL A 327 7.41 -12.76 2.48
CA VAL A 327 8.51 -11.82 2.27
C VAL A 327 9.77 -12.55 1.82
N ALA A 328 10.18 -13.62 2.51
CA ALA A 328 11.32 -14.42 2.12
C ALA A 328 11.17 -15.03 0.72
N ASP A 329 9.96 -15.50 0.37
CA ASP A 329 9.67 -16.01 -0.97
C ASP A 329 9.79 -14.94 -2.05
N ILE A 330 9.29 -13.72 -1.80
CA ILE A 330 9.41 -12.59 -2.73
C ILE A 330 10.88 -12.20 -2.91
N GLU A 331 11.66 -12.13 -1.84
CA GLU A 331 13.10 -11.82 -1.89
C GLU A 331 13.88 -12.85 -2.70
N ALA A 332 13.60 -14.14 -2.48
CA ALA A 332 14.20 -15.22 -3.28
C ALA A 332 13.86 -15.08 -4.78
N GLN A 333 12.62 -14.69 -5.11
CA GLN A 333 12.20 -14.43 -6.47
C GLN A 333 12.89 -13.20 -7.07
N MET A 334 13.05 -12.12 -6.28
CA MET A 334 13.80 -10.92 -6.71
C MET A 334 15.24 -11.26 -7.08
N GLN A 335 15.95 -12.02 -6.22
CA GLN A 335 17.30 -12.47 -6.49
C GLN A 335 17.36 -13.31 -7.77
N GLY A 336 16.39 -14.22 -7.96
CA GLY A 336 16.29 -15.02 -9.18
C GLY A 336 16.04 -14.18 -10.43
N GLN A 337 15.34 -13.06 -10.32
CA GLN A 337 15.06 -12.15 -11.44
C GLN A 337 16.30 -11.35 -11.84
N VAL A 338 17.05 -10.85 -10.85
CA VAL A 338 18.35 -10.20 -11.08
C VAL A 338 19.30 -11.16 -11.80
N ALA A 339 19.42 -12.41 -11.32
CA ALA A 339 20.23 -13.42 -11.95
C ALA A 339 19.83 -13.70 -13.42
N ARG A 340 18.51 -13.77 -13.71
CA ARG A 340 18.00 -13.95 -15.09
C ARG A 340 18.41 -12.80 -16.01
N THR A 341 18.36 -11.57 -15.53
CA THR A 341 18.77 -10.39 -16.31
C THR A 341 20.25 -10.46 -16.64
N HIS A 342 21.13 -10.73 -15.67
CA HIS A 342 22.56 -10.90 -15.90
C HIS A 342 22.86 -12.05 -16.84
N ILE A 343 22.14 -13.18 -16.73
CA ILE A 343 22.30 -14.32 -17.65
C ILE A 343 21.91 -13.93 -19.08
N ARG A 344 20.81 -13.20 -19.25
CA ARG A 344 20.37 -12.72 -20.58
C ARG A 344 21.39 -11.80 -21.20
N ASP A 345 21.90 -10.82 -20.44
CA ASP A 345 22.88 -9.85 -20.93
C ASP A 345 24.20 -10.54 -21.28
N TYR A 346 24.65 -11.48 -20.45
CA TYR A 346 25.82 -12.30 -20.74
C TYR A 346 25.64 -13.11 -22.03
N ARG A 347 24.48 -13.73 -22.25
CA ARG A 347 24.18 -14.47 -23.48
C ARG A 347 24.20 -13.57 -24.72
N GLN A 348 23.57 -12.39 -24.65
CA GLN A 348 23.59 -11.42 -25.75
C GLN A 348 25.01 -10.98 -26.11
N MET A 349 25.85 -10.69 -25.11
CA MET A 349 27.25 -10.31 -25.34
C MET A 349 28.06 -11.45 -25.95
N ALA A 350 27.86 -12.69 -25.49
CA ALA A 350 28.51 -13.86 -26.02
C ALA A 350 28.11 -14.13 -27.49
N GLU A 351 26.85 -14.00 -27.80
CA GLU A 351 26.30 -14.15 -29.15
C GLU A 351 26.82 -13.08 -30.10
N ALA A 352 26.76 -11.80 -29.70
CA ALA A 352 27.29 -10.69 -30.48
C ALA A 352 28.79 -10.90 -30.81
N ARG A 353 29.59 -11.34 -29.83
CA ARG A 353 31.02 -11.64 -30.05
C ARG A 353 31.24 -12.81 -31.02
N THR A 354 30.38 -13.84 -30.89
CA THR A 354 30.46 -15.01 -31.82
C THR A 354 30.12 -14.57 -33.23
N GLN A 355 29.14 -13.72 -33.47
CA GLN A 355 28.79 -13.19 -34.78
C GLN A 355 29.92 -12.39 -35.42
N VAL A 356 30.61 -11.56 -34.63
CA VAL A 356 31.80 -10.82 -35.12
C VAL A 356 32.94 -11.75 -35.56
N LEU A 357 33.20 -12.78 -34.77
CA LEU A 357 34.25 -13.77 -35.12
C LEU A 357 33.87 -14.58 -36.37
N LEU A 358 32.59 -14.97 -36.49
CA LEU A 358 32.04 -15.68 -37.64
C LEU A 358 32.13 -14.84 -38.91
N ALA A 359 31.72 -13.58 -38.86
CA ALA A 359 31.79 -12.66 -39.99
C ALA A 359 33.23 -12.46 -40.47
N ARG A 360 34.19 -12.38 -39.54
CA ARG A 360 35.63 -12.32 -39.88
C ARG A 360 36.09 -13.58 -40.58
N ALA A 361 35.75 -14.76 -40.06
CA ALA A 361 36.11 -16.04 -40.66
C ALA A 361 35.55 -16.21 -42.08
N MET A 362 34.28 -15.82 -42.28
CA MET A 362 33.63 -15.85 -43.60
C MET A 362 34.34 -14.92 -44.59
N ALA A 363 34.69 -13.69 -44.17
CA ALA A 363 35.40 -12.75 -45.03
C ALA A 363 36.81 -13.28 -45.45
N GLN A 364 37.51 -13.99 -44.57
CA GLN A 364 38.84 -14.63 -44.93
C GLN A 364 38.64 -15.75 -45.94
N ILE A 365 37.60 -16.57 -45.80
CA ILE A 365 37.29 -17.63 -46.79
C ILE A 365 36.93 -17.00 -48.13
N ASP A 366 36.11 -15.93 -48.15
CA ASP A 366 35.75 -15.24 -49.40
C ASP A 366 36.95 -14.56 -50.09
N GLN A 367 37.99 -14.23 -49.35
CA GLN A 367 39.26 -13.70 -49.87
C GLN A 367 40.21 -14.80 -50.42
N GLY A 368 39.83 -16.08 -50.28
CA GLY A 368 40.56 -17.22 -50.82
C GLY A 368 41.49 -17.92 -49.84
N ASP A 369 41.40 -17.60 -48.55
CA ASP A 369 42.20 -18.31 -47.54
C ASP A 369 41.73 -19.76 -47.38
N ASP A 370 42.63 -20.64 -46.95
CA ASP A 370 42.30 -22.07 -46.74
C ASP A 370 41.22 -22.23 -45.66
N ALA A 371 40.04 -22.70 -46.06
CA ALA A 371 38.87 -22.84 -45.21
C ALA A 371 39.12 -23.70 -43.94
N LYS A 372 40.00 -24.71 -44.04
CA LYS A 372 40.33 -25.55 -42.86
C LYS A 372 41.17 -24.78 -41.85
N ALA A 373 42.13 -23.99 -42.32
CA ALA A 373 42.94 -23.15 -41.45
C ALA A 373 42.08 -22.07 -40.76
N VAL A 374 41.20 -21.38 -41.52
CA VAL A 374 40.28 -20.35 -41.01
C VAL A 374 39.34 -20.94 -39.99
N LEU A 375 38.71 -22.10 -40.23
CA LEU A 375 37.81 -22.76 -39.28
C LEU A 375 38.53 -23.20 -38.00
N SER A 376 39.79 -23.68 -38.12
CA SER A 376 40.61 -24.03 -36.96
C SER A 376 40.92 -22.80 -36.08
N GLU A 377 41.31 -21.69 -36.72
CA GLU A 377 41.54 -20.41 -36.01
C GLU A 377 40.29 -19.87 -35.37
N PHE A 378 39.14 -19.90 -36.08
CA PHE A 378 37.83 -19.50 -35.55
C PHE A 378 37.47 -20.33 -34.31
N SER A 379 37.55 -21.68 -34.40
CA SER A 379 37.27 -22.59 -33.30
C SER A 379 38.15 -22.31 -32.08
N HIS A 380 39.45 -22.12 -32.28
CA HIS A 380 40.37 -21.80 -31.21
C HIS A 380 40.04 -20.45 -30.56
N THR A 381 39.84 -19.42 -31.37
CA THR A 381 39.53 -18.06 -30.88
C THR A 381 38.20 -18.01 -30.14
N LEU A 382 37.17 -18.71 -30.65
CA LEU A 382 35.87 -18.82 -29.98
C LEU A 382 36.00 -19.55 -28.65
N SER A 383 36.72 -20.68 -28.61
CA SER A 383 36.96 -21.42 -27.37
C SER A 383 37.65 -20.56 -26.31
N GLN A 384 38.72 -19.85 -26.71
CA GLN A 384 39.41 -18.93 -25.79
C GLN A 384 38.49 -17.80 -25.28
N ALA A 385 37.65 -17.25 -26.14
CA ALA A 385 36.69 -16.20 -25.77
C ALA A 385 35.66 -16.70 -24.75
N LEU A 386 35.16 -17.93 -24.94
CA LEU A 386 34.16 -18.54 -24.04
C LEU A 386 34.75 -18.95 -22.68
N ILE A 387 35.99 -19.44 -22.66
CA ILE A 387 36.70 -19.90 -21.44
C ILE A 387 37.21 -18.72 -20.60
N HIS A 388 37.50 -17.57 -21.23
CA HIS A 388 38.13 -16.44 -20.55
C HIS A 388 37.26 -15.90 -19.38
N SER A 389 35.97 -15.67 -19.61
CA SER A 389 35.08 -15.10 -18.61
C SER A 389 34.85 -16.01 -17.39
N PRO A 390 34.54 -17.31 -17.56
CA PRO A 390 34.47 -18.24 -16.42
C PRO A 390 35.78 -18.34 -15.64
N SER A 391 36.92 -18.41 -16.34
CA SER A 391 38.23 -18.49 -15.69
C SER A 391 38.58 -17.24 -14.89
N ARG A 392 38.15 -16.07 -15.36
CA ARG A 392 38.30 -14.81 -14.63
C ARG A 392 37.38 -14.78 -13.38
N LEU A 393 36.13 -15.25 -13.51
CA LEU A 393 35.18 -15.35 -12.41
C LEU A 393 35.71 -16.26 -11.30
N ILE A 394 36.20 -17.48 -11.63
CA ILE A 394 36.79 -18.40 -10.64
C ILE A 394 37.96 -17.74 -9.91
N ARG A 395 38.84 -17.02 -10.62
CA ARG A 395 39.96 -16.30 -10.01
C ARG A 395 39.51 -15.17 -9.09
N GLN A 396 38.42 -14.51 -9.42
CA GLN A 396 37.85 -13.43 -8.58
C GLN A 396 37.20 -13.99 -7.31
N ILE A 397 36.42 -15.05 -7.45
CA ILE A 397 35.82 -15.75 -6.31
C ILE A 397 36.90 -16.27 -5.34
N ALA A 398 37.95 -16.87 -5.85
CA ALA A 398 39.09 -17.35 -5.04
C ALA A 398 39.79 -16.23 -4.24
N LYS A 399 39.65 -14.96 -4.64
CA LYS A 399 40.26 -13.83 -3.93
C LYS A 399 39.29 -13.16 -2.92
N THR A 400 38.01 -13.29 -3.16
CA THR A 400 37.00 -12.45 -2.47
C THR A 400 36.11 -13.26 -1.52
N TYR A 401 35.94 -14.58 -1.80
CA TYR A 401 35.01 -15.44 -1.06
C TYR A 401 35.74 -16.64 -0.43
N ASP A 402 35.04 -17.44 0.38
CA ASP A 402 35.54 -18.63 1.02
C ASP A 402 35.75 -19.81 0.07
N ALA A 403 36.41 -20.86 0.57
CA ALA A 403 36.71 -22.06 -0.19
C ALA A 403 35.48 -22.82 -0.64
N ASP A 404 34.40 -22.82 0.21
CA ASP A 404 33.17 -23.56 -0.09
C ASP A 404 32.43 -22.93 -1.28
N THR A 405 32.38 -21.59 -1.33
CA THR A 405 31.81 -20.84 -2.47
C THR A 405 32.61 -21.09 -3.75
N LEU A 406 33.93 -21.13 -3.65
CA LEU A 406 34.81 -21.44 -4.78
C LEU A 406 34.56 -22.85 -5.30
N ASP A 407 34.49 -23.85 -4.43
CA ASP A 407 34.22 -25.23 -4.78
C ASP A 407 32.85 -25.40 -5.41
N LEU A 408 31.82 -24.76 -4.87
CA LEU A 408 30.45 -24.79 -5.42
C LEU A 408 30.42 -24.25 -6.85
N VAL A 409 30.96 -23.06 -7.09
CA VAL A 409 30.93 -22.41 -8.40
C VAL A 409 31.80 -23.18 -9.40
N SER A 410 32.98 -23.67 -8.99
CA SER A 410 33.86 -24.45 -9.84
C SER A 410 33.23 -25.79 -10.23
N HIS A 411 32.57 -26.46 -9.26
CA HIS A 411 31.86 -27.72 -9.51
C HIS A 411 30.72 -27.52 -10.52
N GLU A 412 29.89 -26.52 -10.34
CA GLU A 412 28.76 -26.23 -11.24
C GLU A 412 29.21 -25.88 -12.66
N LEU A 413 30.24 -25.05 -12.80
CA LEU A 413 30.81 -24.71 -14.11
C LEU A 413 31.36 -25.94 -14.81
N ILE A 414 32.14 -26.81 -14.13
CA ILE A 414 32.71 -28.00 -14.71
C ILE A 414 31.63 -29.04 -15.04
N HIS A 415 30.64 -29.19 -14.16
CA HIS A 415 29.53 -30.15 -14.35
C HIS A 415 28.69 -29.79 -15.58
N SER A 416 28.46 -28.49 -15.82
CA SER A 416 27.70 -28.03 -16.99
C SER A 416 28.31 -28.44 -18.34
N TYR A 417 29.65 -28.54 -18.41
CA TYR A 417 30.37 -29.00 -19.63
C TYR A 417 30.36 -30.52 -19.82
N ARG A 418 29.96 -31.31 -18.82
CA ARG A 418 29.89 -32.78 -18.92
C ARG A 418 28.55 -33.29 -19.47
N LYS A 419 27.53 -32.44 -19.58
CA LYS A 419 26.27 -32.82 -20.22
C LYS A 419 26.49 -32.86 -21.75
N PRO A 420 26.12 -33.95 -22.44
CA PRO A 420 26.17 -34.00 -23.89
C PRO A 420 25.26 -32.93 -24.48
N ILE A 421 25.75 -32.28 -25.57
CA ILE A 421 24.99 -31.29 -26.36
C ILE A 421 23.82 -31.97 -27.03
#